data_76e60241ad53fe4ed5dde41c9e01e6ba
#
_entry.id   76e60241ad53fe4ed5dde41c9e01e6ba
#
_cell.length_a   1.000
_cell.length_b   1.000
_cell.length_c   1.000
_cell.angle_alpha   90.00
_cell.angle_beta   90.00
_cell.angle_gamma   90.00
#
_symmetry.space_group_name_H-M   'P 1'
#
loop_
_entity.id
_entity.type
_entity.pdbx_description
1 polymer ?
#
loop_
_entity_poly.entity_id
_entity_poly.type
_entity_poly.pdbx_seq_one_letter_code
_entity_poly.pdbx_strand_id
1 'polypeptide(L)'
;MENDELEQLRAENARLREENQRLVSRTLALSDRLDVWYDTRMKVQLLKELMLADRRRMARADLKDDTELLALIEARVEKEKPHLKPDFDAEALARLLDVTPLRLSRLFRNNTPHHTPEDYIDFRRVISAMELMRRQPNYSVAAVAQDVGFSSVRTLQRRMQQAIGLTPVEFRLLIEPRRQP
;
A
#
# COMPACT_ATOMS: atom_id res chain seq x y z
N MET A 1 42.23 19.80 -25.26
CA MET A 1 41.38 18.68 -25.72
C MET A 1 41.38 17.54 -24.69
N GLU A 2 42.51 16.87 -24.46
CA GLU A 2 42.57 15.72 -23.52
C GLU A 2 42.26 16.10 -22.04
N ASN A 3 42.61 17.31 -21.61
CA ASN A 3 42.37 17.82 -20.27
C ASN A 3 40.89 18.20 -20.05
N ASP A 4 40.24 18.73 -21.09
CA ASP A 4 38.82 19.11 -21.05
C ASP A 4 37.91 17.86 -20.98
N GLU A 5 38.30 16.82 -21.70
CA GLU A 5 37.60 15.53 -21.69
C GLU A 5 37.71 14.83 -20.32
N LEU A 6 38.89 14.95 -19.69
CA LEU A 6 39.13 14.43 -18.35
C LEU A 6 38.34 15.19 -17.27
N GLU A 7 38.19 16.50 -17.40
CA GLU A 7 37.36 17.32 -16.52
C GLU A 7 35.86 17.00 -16.68
N GLN A 8 35.40 16.82 -17.92
CA GLN A 8 34.01 16.41 -18.19
C GLN A 8 33.71 15.04 -17.60
N LEU A 9 34.60 14.07 -17.75
CA LEU A 9 34.44 12.73 -17.15
C LEU A 9 34.45 12.78 -15.63
N ARG A 10 35.22 13.64 -15.00
CA ARG A 10 35.25 13.85 -13.55
C ARG A 10 33.92 14.46 -13.06
N ALA A 11 33.42 15.47 -13.77
CA ALA A 11 32.14 16.10 -13.45
C ALA A 11 30.97 15.13 -13.58
N GLU A 12 30.96 14.33 -14.65
CA GLU A 12 29.96 13.29 -14.86
C GLU A 12 30.02 12.20 -13.79
N ASN A 13 31.22 11.73 -13.43
CA ASN A 13 31.41 10.78 -12.33
C ASN A 13 30.95 11.33 -10.97
N ALA A 14 31.19 12.63 -10.70
CA ALA A 14 30.72 13.27 -9.48
C ALA A 14 29.18 13.30 -9.44
N ARG A 15 28.54 13.67 -10.56
CA ARG A 15 27.09 13.69 -10.71
C ARG A 15 26.48 12.29 -10.53
N LEU A 16 27.05 11.27 -11.17
CA LEU A 16 26.61 9.88 -11.05
C LEU A 16 26.76 9.35 -9.61
N ARG A 17 27.82 9.74 -8.90
CA ARG A 17 28.00 9.38 -7.49
C ARG A 17 26.92 10.00 -6.59
N GLU A 18 26.59 11.27 -6.83
CA GLU A 18 25.54 11.97 -6.08
C GLU A 18 24.17 11.34 -6.35
N GLU A 19 23.86 11.03 -7.61
CA GLU A 19 22.63 10.35 -8.01
C GLU A 19 22.52 8.95 -7.40
N ASN A 20 23.61 8.17 -7.44
CA ASN A 20 23.67 6.86 -6.78
C ASN A 20 23.45 6.97 -5.26
N GLN A 21 24.04 7.97 -4.61
CA GLN A 21 23.88 8.19 -3.18
C GLN A 21 22.43 8.55 -2.82
N ARG A 22 21.76 9.36 -3.65
CA ARG A 22 20.31 9.66 -3.51
C ARG A 22 19.45 8.41 -3.72
N LEU A 23 19.76 7.59 -4.73
CA LEU A 23 19.04 6.35 -4.99
C LEU A 23 19.21 5.34 -3.86
N VAL A 24 20.41 5.16 -3.31
CA VAL A 24 20.69 4.29 -2.17
C VAL A 24 19.90 4.75 -0.93
N SER A 25 19.95 6.05 -0.62
CA SER A 25 19.21 6.60 0.53
C SER A 25 17.71 6.41 0.38
N ARG A 26 17.17 6.60 -0.83
CA ARG A 26 15.76 6.38 -1.15
C ARG A 26 15.38 4.91 -1.04
N THR A 27 16.25 4.00 -1.50
CA THR A 27 16.02 2.55 -1.41
C THR A 27 16.00 2.07 0.04
N LEU A 28 16.92 2.56 0.89
CA LEU A 28 16.95 2.25 2.32
C LEU A 28 15.68 2.75 3.02
N ALA A 29 15.25 3.99 2.76
CA ALA A 29 14.03 4.54 3.34
C ALA A 29 12.77 3.76 2.91
N LEU A 30 12.76 3.21 1.70
CA LEU A 30 11.67 2.33 1.22
C LEU A 30 11.73 0.95 1.87
N SER A 31 12.92 0.39 2.08
CA SER A 31 13.11 -0.86 2.81
C SER A 31 12.56 -0.77 4.23
N ASP A 32 12.94 0.29 4.97
CA ASP A 32 12.44 0.53 6.33
C ASP A 32 10.91 0.65 6.37
N ARG A 33 10.31 1.31 5.37
CA ARG A 33 8.85 1.44 5.28
C ARG A 33 8.17 0.12 4.93
N LEU A 34 8.80 -0.72 4.11
CA LEU A 34 8.33 -2.06 3.80
C LEU A 34 8.43 -2.99 5.01
N ASP A 35 9.50 -2.87 5.81
CA ASP A 35 9.70 -3.66 7.02
C ASP A 35 8.65 -3.30 8.08
N VAL A 36 8.33 -2.02 8.26
CA VAL A 36 7.23 -1.58 9.13
C VAL A 36 5.88 -2.11 8.63
N TRP A 37 5.67 -2.13 7.31
CA TRP A 37 4.45 -2.68 6.73
C TRP A 37 4.35 -4.21 6.91
N TYR A 38 5.46 -4.93 6.71
CA TYR A 38 5.57 -6.37 6.95
C TYR A 38 5.32 -6.72 8.42
N ASP A 39 5.90 -5.96 9.34
CA ASP A 39 5.71 -6.14 10.78
C ASP A 39 4.25 -5.89 11.19
N THR A 40 3.61 -4.87 10.65
CA THR A 40 2.19 -4.59 10.87
C THR A 40 1.31 -5.72 10.31
N ARG A 41 1.62 -6.25 9.12
CA ARG A 41 0.90 -7.37 8.51
C ARG A 41 1.08 -8.67 9.32
N MET A 42 2.28 -8.93 9.81
CA MET A 42 2.57 -10.08 10.67
C MET A 42 1.87 -9.97 12.03
N LYS A 43 1.83 -8.79 12.63
CA LYS A 43 1.09 -8.54 13.87
C LYS A 43 -0.41 -8.75 13.70
N VAL A 44 -0.99 -8.28 12.60
CA VAL A 44 -2.39 -8.52 12.25
C VAL A 44 -2.66 -10.00 12.01
N GLN A 45 -1.74 -10.71 11.35
CA GLN A 45 -1.86 -12.15 11.12
C GLN A 45 -1.79 -12.93 12.44
N LEU A 46 -0.87 -12.58 13.32
CA LEU A 46 -0.73 -13.19 14.65
C LEU A 46 -1.98 -12.92 15.52
N LEU A 47 -2.51 -11.69 15.48
CA LEU A 47 -3.77 -11.35 16.14
C LEU A 47 -4.94 -12.17 15.60
N LYS A 48 -5.01 -12.39 14.27
CA LYS A 48 -6.03 -13.27 13.66
C LYS A 48 -5.92 -14.71 14.19
N GLU A 49 -4.73 -15.25 14.32
CA GLU A 49 -4.51 -16.61 14.83
C GLU A 49 -4.88 -16.72 16.32
N LEU A 50 -4.50 -15.73 17.13
CA LEU A 50 -4.87 -15.66 18.54
C LEU A 50 -6.39 -15.55 18.72
N MET A 51 -7.07 -14.74 17.89
CA MET A 51 -8.53 -14.57 17.94
C MET A 51 -9.29 -15.81 17.43
N LEU A 52 -8.71 -16.58 16.48
CA LEU A 52 -9.29 -17.86 16.05
C LEU A 52 -9.22 -18.92 17.15
N ALA A 53 -8.20 -18.89 18.00
CA ALA A 53 -8.06 -19.78 19.15
C ALA A 53 -9.07 -19.46 20.27
N ASP A 54 -9.42 -18.18 20.44
CA ASP A 54 -10.34 -17.70 21.49
C ASP A 54 -11.83 -17.76 21.08
N ARG A 55 -12.12 -17.89 19.76
CA ARG A 55 -13.49 -18.00 19.22
C ARG A 55 -14.31 -19.19 19.76
N ARG A 56 -13.66 -20.18 20.35
CA ARG A 56 -14.35 -21.32 21.00
C ARG A 56 -14.93 -20.98 22.38
N ARG A 57 -14.61 -19.81 22.94
CA ARG A 57 -15.05 -19.42 24.30
C ARG A 57 -16.12 -18.35 24.39
N MET A 58 -16.40 -17.57 23.35
CA MET A 58 -17.37 -16.46 23.46
C MET A 58 -18.45 -16.49 22.39
N ALA A 59 -19.42 -17.37 22.58
CA ALA A 59 -20.76 -17.17 22.05
C ALA A 59 -21.48 -16.17 22.96
N ARG A 60 -21.94 -15.05 22.40
CA ARG A 60 -22.80 -14.01 22.98
C ARG A 60 -22.12 -12.98 23.89
N ALA A 61 -21.75 -11.86 23.30
CA ALA A 61 -21.95 -10.54 23.88
C ALA A 61 -21.92 -9.48 22.76
N ASP A 62 -22.94 -8.67 22.70
CA ASP A 62 -23.03 -7.44 21.94
C ASP A 62 -21.84 -6.53 22.28
N LEU A 63 -21.23 -5.98 21.28
CA LEU A 63 -20.08 -5.08 21.22
C LEU A 63 -18.81 -5.80 20.78
N LYS A 64 -18.67 -5.92 19.48
CA LYS A 64 -17.36 -6.17 18.87
C LYS A 64 -16.40 -5.09 19.36
N ASP A 65 -15.40 -5.47 20.13
CA ASP A 65 -14.30 -4.61 20.51
C ASP A 65 -13.64 -4.02 19.24
N ASP A 66 -13.05 -2.86 19.35
CA ASP A 66 -12.38 -2.18 18.22
C ASP A 66 -11.36 -3.09 17.54
N THR A 67 -10.66 -3.91 18.32
CA THR A 67 -9.70 -4.91 17.80
C THR A 67 -10.37 -6.01 16.98
N GLU A 68 -11.50 -6.53 17.44
CA GLU A 68 -12.27 -7.54 16.70
C GLU A 68 -12.84 -6.98 15.41
N LEU A 69 -13.31 -5.73 15.45
CA LEU A 69 -13.85 -5.06 14.28
C LEU A 69 -12.76 -4.80 13.23
N LEU A 70 -11.56 -4.38 13.63
CA LEU A 70 -10.42 -4.24 12.74
C LEU A 70 -10.01 -5.58 12.11
N ALA A 71 -9.96 -6.64 12.89
CA ALA A 71 -9.65 -7.98 12.37
C ALA A 71 -10.72 -8.47 11.38
N LEU A 72 -11.99 -8.14 11.62
CA LEU A 72 -13.08 -8.46 10.70
C LEU A 72 -12.97 -7.67 9.39
N ILE A 73 -12.60 -6.37 9.47
CA ILE A 73 -12.35 -5.53 8.30
C ILE A 73 -11.27 -6.17 7.42
N GLU A 74 -10.11 -6.46 8.02
CA GLU A 74 -9.00 -7.07 7.28
C GLU A 74 -9.39 -8.41 6.65
N ALA A 75 -10.07 -9.29 7.41
CA ALA A 75 -10.49 -10.59 6.92
C ALA A 75 -11.48 -10.48 5.74
N ARG A 76 -12.43 -9.55 5.81
CA ARG A 76 -13.40 -9.33 4.74
C ARG A 76 -12.79 -8.70 3.51
N VAL A 77 -12.01 -7.64 3.71
CA VAL A 77 -11.34 -6.94 2.61
C VAL A 77 -10.34 -7.84 1.88
N GLU A 78 -9.61 -8.68 2.59
CA GLU A 78 -8.70 -9.65 1.98
C GLU A 78 -9.44 -10.74 1.19
N LYS A 79 -10.54 -11.26 1.75
CA LYS A 79 -11.29 -12.36 1.14
C LYS A 79 -12.13 -11.91 -0.06
N GLU A 80 -12.90 -10.83 0.12
CA GLU A 80 -13.91 -10.39 -0.84
C GLU A 80 -13.37 -9.36 -1.83
N LYS A 81 -12.23 -8.71 -1.50
CA LYS A 81 -11.58 -7.63 -2.27
C LYS A 81 -12.54 -6.54 -2.75
N PRO A 82 -13.46 -6.06 -1.90
CA PRO A 82 -14.48 -5.10 -2.31
C PRO A 82 -13.88 -3.76 -2.74
N HIS A 83 -12.69 -3.42 -2.25
CA HIS A 83 -11.94 -2.20 -2.59
C HIS A 83 -11.58 -2.10 -4.09
N LEU A 84 -11.62 -3.21 -4.84
CA LEU A 84 -11.38 -3.20 -6.29
C LEU A 84 -12.56 -2.62 -7.09
N LYS A 85 -13.74 -2.51 -6.48
CA LYS A 85 -14.90 -1.88 -7.12
C LYS A 85 -14.74 -0.36 -7.06
N PRO A 86 -14.95 0.36 -8.16
CA PRO A 86 -14.78 1.82 -8.20
C PRO A 86 -15.71 2.59 -7.26
N ASP A 87 -16.91 2.07 -7.02
CA ASP A 87 -17.96 2.62 -6.17
C ASP A 87 -17.86 2.21 -4.69
N PHE A 88 -16.83 1.43 -4.32
CA PHE A 88 -16.63 1.04 -2.94
C PHE A 88 -15.98 2.18 -2.14
N ASP A 89 -16.73 2.72 -1.20
CA ASP A 89 -16.38 3.85 -0.35
C ASP A 89 -16.51 3.51 1.16
N ALA A 90 -16.32 4.50 2.02
CA ALA A 90 -16.45 4.34 3.47
C ALA A 90 -17.86 3.92 3.91
N GLU A 91 -18.90 4.39 3.22
CA GLU A 91 -20.28 3.98 3.52
C GLU A 91 -20.52 2.53 3.13
N ALA A 92 -19.99 2.10 1.98
CA ALA A 92 -20.05 0.70 1.56
C ALA A 92 -19.31 -0.21 2.54
N LEU A 93 -18.15 0.22 3.06
CA LEU A 93 -17.40 -0.50 4.09
C LEU A 93 -18.21 -0.58 5.40
N ALA A 94 -18.86 0.51 5.83
CA ALA A 94 -19.69 0.53 7.02
C ALA A 94 -20.89 -0.45 6.87
N ARG A 95 -21.56 -0.44 5.73
CA ARG A 95 -22.65 -1.40 5.41
C ARG A 95 -22.16 -2.84 5.41
N LEU A 96 -20.98 -3.09 4.82
CA LEU A 96 -20.39 -4.45 4.78
C LEU A 96 -20.17 -5.04 6.19
N LEU A 97 -19.89 -4.17 7.17
CA LEU A 97 -19.57 -4.57 8.55
C LEU A 97 -20.78 -4.48 9.50
N ASP A 98 -21.91 -3.98 9.01
CA ASP A 98 -23.09 -3.68 9.82
C ASP A 98 -22.78 -2.72 10.99
N VAL A 99 -22.06 -1.65 10.69
CA VAL A 99 -21.75 -0.58 11.63
C VAL A 99 -22.14 0.78 11.08
N THR A 100 -22.30 1.77 11.96
CA THR A 100 -22.57 3.14 11.52
C THR A 100 -21.31 3.80 10.95
N PRO A 101 -21.41 4.71 9.96
CA PRO A 101 -20.27 5.46 9.44
C PRO A 101 -19.50 6.21 10.53
N LEU A 102 -20.21 6.72 11.54
CA LEU A 102 -19.59 7.42 12.68
C LEU A 102 -18.73 6.46 13.53
N ARG A 103 -19.22 5.24 13.80
CA ARG A 103 -18.47 4.20 14.50
C ARG A 103 -17.20 3.83 13.73
N LEU A 104 -17.34 3.61 12.41
CA LEU A 104 -16.22 3.29 11.53
C LEU A 104 -15.17 4.41 11.51
N SER A 105 -15.60 5.67 11.36
CA SER A 105 -14.68 6.84 11.37
C SER A 105 -13.93 6.98 12.69
N ARG A 106 -14.59 6.74 13.83
CA ARG A 106 -13.93 6.74 15.16
C ARG A 106 -12.91 5.63 15.28
N LEU A 107 -13.26 4.42 14.83
CA LEU A 107 -12.37 3.26 14.83
C LEU A 107 -11.07 3.57 14.10
N PHE A 108 -11.17 4.06 12.86
CA PHE A 108 -10.00 4.38 12.06
C PHE A 108 -9.15 5.49 12.65
N ARG A 109 -9.77 6.57 13.12
CA ARG A 109 -9.07 7.72 13.73
C ARG A 109 -8.24 7.32 14.93
N ASN A 110 -8.75 6.43 15.77
CA ASN A 110 -8.14 6.12 17.07
C ASN A 110 -7.22 4.91 17.03
N ASN A 111 -7.42 3.97 16.07
CA ASN A 111 -6.82 2.65 16.16
C ASN A 111 -6.02 2.26 14.90
N THR A 112 -5.92 3.14 13.90
CA THR A 112 -5.18 2.82 12.67
C THR A 112 -4.27 3.97 12.22
N PRO A 113 -3.20 3.67 11.47
CA PRO A 113 -2.34 4.70 10.87
C PRO A 113 -3.00 5.42 9.69
N HIS A 114 -4.13 4.92 9.20
CA HIS A 114 -4.80 5.49 8.02
C HIS A 114 -5.72 6.68 8.34
N HIS A 115 -6.05 6.90 9.62
CA HIS A 115 -6.91 7.96 10.15
C HIS A 115 -8.34 7.99 9.60
N THR A 116 -8.59 7.61 8.35
CA THR A 116 -9.92 7.53 7.75
C THR A 116 -10.16 6.20 7.04
N PRO A 117 -11.43 5.75 6.92
CA PRO A 117 -11.76 4.57 6.13
C PRO A 117 -11.39 4.72 4.64
N GLU A 118 -11.52 5.92 4.08
CA GLU A 118 -11.17 6.25 2.71
C GLU A 118 -9.68 6.05 2.44
N ASP A 119 -8.81 6.54 3.35
CA ASP A 119 -7.37 6.36 3.23
C ASP A 119 -6.98 4.89 3.31
N TYR A 120 -7.66 4.11 4.14
CA TYR A 120 -7.48 2.66 4.19
C TYR A 120 -7.89 1.98 2.88
N ILE A 121 -9.06 2.31 2.32
CA ILE A 121 -9.52 1.77 1.03
C ILE A 121 -8.52 2.09 -0.07
N ASP A 122 -8.07 3.34 -0.15
CA ASP A 122 -7.07 3.76 -1.14
C ASP A 122 -5.73 3.07 -0.94
N PHE A 123 -5.30 2.86 0.29
CA PHE A 123 -4.10 2.08 0.61
C PHE A 123 -4.24 0.62 0.12
N ARG A 124 -5.38 -0.02 0.34
CA ARG A 124 -5.65 -1.39 -0.17
C ARG A 124 -5.63 -1.45 -1.70
N ARG A 125 -6.17 -0.41 -2.36
CA ARG A 125 -6.07 -0.26 -3.82
C ARG A 125 -4.63 -0.13 -4.30
N VAL A 126 -3.80 0.65 -3.60
CA VAL A 126 -2.36 0.80 -3.90
C VAL A 126 -1.64 -0.54 -3.80
N ILE A 127 -1.89 -1.32 -2.74
CA ILE A 127 -1.31 -2.66 -2.59
C ILE A 127 -1.70 -3.57 -3.77
N SER A 128 -2.99 -3.57 -4.12
CA SER A 128 -3.49 -4.35 -5.27
C SER A 128 -2.86 -3.90 -6.60
N ALA A 129 -2.63 -2.58 -6.77
CA ALA A 129 -1.94 -2.06 -7.95
C ALA A 129 -0.49 -2.55 -8.03
N MET A 130 0.24 -2.54 -6.92
CA MET A 130 1.61 -3.06 -6.86
C MET A 130 1.68 -4.55 -7.18
N GLU A 131 0.75 -5.34 -6.63
CA GLU A 131 0.65 -6.78 -6.93
C GLU A 131 0.34 -7.03 -8.41
N LEU A 132 -0.59 -6.28 -8.98
CA LEU A 132 -0.97 -6.39 -10.39
C LEU A 132 0.20 -6.02 -11.32
N MET A 133 0.90 -4.92 -11.04
CA MET A 133 2.07 -4.51 -11.82
C MET A 133 3.21 -5.54 -11.75
N ARG A 134 3.39 -6.20 -10.62
CA ARG A 134 4.39 -7.29 -10.49
C ARG A 134 4.01 -8.53 -11.29
N ARG A 135 2.72 -8.90 -11.29
CA ARG A 135 2.22 -10.08 -12.00
C ARG A 135 2.15 -9.85 -13.52
N GLN A 136 1.87 -8.61 -13.90
CA GLN A 136 1.66 -8.21 -15.29
C GLN A 136 2.49 -6.97 -15.65
N PRO A 137 3.80 -7.11 -15.85
CA PRO A 137 4.70 -5.97 -16.09
C PRO A 137 4.31 -5.12 -17.31
N ASN A 138 3.75 -5.75 -18.35
CA ASN A 138 3.35 -5.08 -19.61
C ASN A 138 1.95 -4.42 -19.52
N TYR A 139 1.24 -4.58 -18.42
CA TYR A 139 -0.10 -4.02 -18.27
C TYR A 139 -0.05 -2.50 -18.14
N SER A 140 -0.87 -1.75 -18.88
CA SER A 140 -0.80 -0.29 -18.87
C SER A 140 -1.15 0.27 -17.48
N VAL A 141 -0.56 1.40 -17.10
CA VAL A 141 -0.88 2.07 -15.82
C VAL A 141 -2.35 2.48 -15.76
N ALA A 142 -2.94 2.81 -16.93
CA ALA A 142 -4.37 3.15 -17.02
C ALA A 142 -5.25 1.92 -16.69
N ALA A 143 -4.93 0.77 -17.27
CA ALA A 143 -5.65 -0.47 -16.99
C ALA A 143 -5.46 -0.88 -15.52
N VAL A 144 -4.23 -0.78 -14.97
CA VAL A 144 -4.00 -1.03 -13.53
C VAL A 144 -4.90 -0.14 -12.67
N ALA A 145 -4.95 1.19 -12.95
CA ALA A 145 -5.77 2.11 -12.17
C ALA A 145 -7.24 1.70 -12.17
N GLN A 146 -7.76 1.34 -13.32
CA GLN A 146 -9.15 0.91 -13.49
C GLN A 146 -9.44 -0.39 -12.74
N ASP A 147 -8.60 -1.41 -12.89
CA ASP A 147 -8.80 -2.74 -12.30
C ASP A 147 -8.71 -2.74 -10.78
N VAL A 148 -7.98 -1.79 -10.20
CA VAL A 148 -7.88 -1.67 -8.74
C VAL A 148 -8.87 -0.65 -8.14
N GLY A 149 -9.82 -0.13 -8.95
CA GLY A 149 -10.91 0.71 -8.49
C GLY A 149 -10.59 2.20 -8.38
N PHE A 150 -9.50 2.70 -8.99
CA PHE A 150 -9.27 4.14 -9.10
C PHE A 150 -9.97 4.73 -10.33
N SER A 151 -10.58 5.90 -10.15
CA SER A 151 -11.26 6.62 -11.24
C SER A 151 -10.31 7.18 -12.29
N SER A 152 -9.02 7.33 -11.99
CA SER A 152 -8.03 7.87 -12.92
C SER A 152 -6.60 7.47 -12.57
N VAL A 153 -5.72 7.49 -13.59
CA VAL A 153 -4.27 7.32 -13.43
C VAL A 153 -3.69 8.36 -12.48
N ARG A 154 -4.16 9.61 -12.57
CA ARG A 154 -3.69 10.70 -11.69
C ARG A 154 -3.99 10.41 -10.22
N THR A 155 -5.12 9.82 -9.91
CA THR A 155 -5.47 9.42 -8.54
C THR A 155 -4.56 8.30 -8.06
N LEU A 156 -4.35 7.26 -8.86
CA LEU A 156 -3.40 6.18 -8.54
C LEU A 156 -1.98 6.73 -8.29
N GLN A 157 -1.47 7.59 -9.18
CA GLN A 157 -0.14 8.20 -9.02
C GLN A 157 -0.01 8.95 -7.70
N ARG A 158 -0.98 9.82 -7.40
CA ARG A 158 -1.00 10.60 -6.15
C ARG A 158 -1.04 9.69 -4.93
N ARG A 159 -1.87 8.66 -4.93
CA ARG A 159 -2.03 7.74 -3.79
C ARG A 159 -0.82 6.84 -3.61
N MET A 160 -0.20 6.35 -4.68
CA MET A 160 1.07 5.62 -4.60
C MET A 160 2.19 6.52 -4.07
N GLN A 161 2.31 7.76 -4.56
CA GLN A 161 3.30 8.70 -4.05
C GLN A 161 3.11 9.00 -2.55
N GLN A 162 1.87 9.13 -2.08
CA GLN A 162 1.56 9.32 -0.67
C GLN A 162 1.86 8.08 0.19
N ALA A 163 1.50 6.89 -0.30
CA ALA A 163 1.61 5.65 0.46
C ALA A 163 3.04 5.09 0.52
N ILE A 164 3.76 5.11 -0.61
CA ILE A 164 5.07 4.44 -0.76
C ILE A 164 6.18 5.36 -1.28
N GLY A 165 5.88 6.62 -1.58
CA GLY A 165 6.87 7.59 -2.10
C GLY A 165 7.29 7.37 -3.55
N LEU A 166 6.58 6.54 -4.30
CA LEU A 166 6.87 6.19 -5.69
C LEU A 166 5.65 6.39 -6.58
N THR A 167 5.88 6.80 -7.81
CA THR A 167 4.88 6.73 -8.88
C THR A 167 4.79 5.29 -9.43
N PRO A 168 3.71 4.93 -10.17
CA PRO A 168 3.61 3.63 -10.85
C PRO A 168 4.77 3.33 -11.79
N VAL A 169 5.29 4.35 -12.48
CA VAL A 169 6.43 4.21 -13.40
C VAL A 169 7.71 3.91 -12.64
N GLU A 170 8.01 4.68 -11.59
CA GLU A 170 9.17 4.44 -10.73
C GLU A 170 9.12 3.08 -10.06
N PHE A 171 7.94 2.65 -9.61
CA PHE A 171 7.75 1.32 -9.03
C PHE A 171 8.07 0.21 -10.05
N ARG A 172 7.63 0.34 -11.31
CA ARG A 172 7.98 -0.62 -12.36
C ARG A 172 9.48 -0.72 -12.60
N LEU A 173 10.16 0.42 -12.70
CA LEU A 173 11.61 0.45 -12.88
C LEU A 173 12.37 -0.26 -11.75
N LEU A 174 11.80 -0.29 -10.54
CA LEU A 174 12.39 -0.99 -9.39
C LEU A 174 12.18 -2.50 -9.44
N ILE A 175 11.04 -2.95 -9.97
CA ILE A 175 10.69 -4.38 -10.00
C ILE A 175 11.12 -5.08 -11.30
N GLU A 176 11.46 -4.34 -12.36
CA GLU A 176 12.03 -4.92 -13.57
C GLU A 176 13.39 -5.53 -13.24
N PRO A 177 13.61 -6.84 -13.55
CA PRO A 177 14.94 -7.42 -13.43
C PRO A 177 15.87 -6.62 -14.34
N ARG A 178 16.94 -6.05 -13.75
CA ARG A 178 18.00 -5.41 -14.53
C ARG A 178 18.45 -6.41 -15.57
N ARG A 179 18.18 -6.13 -16.85
CA ARG A 179 18.86 -6.85 -17.93
C ARG A 179 20.33 -6.54 -17.75
N GLN A 180 21.07 -7.52 -17.24
CA GLN A 180 22.53 -7.46 -17.30
C GLN A 180 22.91 -7.46 -18.77
N PRO A 181 23.84 -6.58 -19.20
CA PRO A 181 24.33 -6.54 -20.57
C PRO A 181 25.04 -7.83 -20.95
#